data_8bc70a6d3a2a3b4933a755e8fe08deb0
#
_entry.id   8bc70a6d3a2a3b4933a755e8fe08deb0
#
_cell.length_a   1.000
_cell.length_b   1.000
_cell.length_c   1.000
_cell.angle_alpha   90.00
_cell.angle_beta   90.00
_cell.angle_gamma   90.00
#
_symmetry.space_group_name_H-M   'P 1'
#
loop_
_entity.id
_entity.type
_entity.pdbx_description
1 polymer ?
#
loop_
_entity_poly.entity_id
_entity_poly.type
_entity_poly.pdbx_seq_one_letter_code
_entity_poly.pdbx_strand_id
1 'polypeptide(L)'
;MTRTLLCALASWLASWLVLACPSVASAAAPDCPPPSVVPTAEQQQAWARSATDRGPLWRLTRDGRSSYLYGSLHVGRPEWSAPGPRLQAAWAETDALAVELDPQDVMPALAESPKPAPAAPDPALSRRLADQAKRQCLPEGVLQSLPPVMQLATLTLMDARRVGLDTGYGQDVLLLARARQEGRPVHALETVSEQLGAIEPEDPAQARAVLADGLRDLETSRQREPLQRLAAAWARSDLGLLADYPRWCRCADTPQERA
;
A
#
# COMPACT_ATOMS: atom_id res chain seq x y z
N MET A 1 27.41 -79.26 15.10
CA MET A 1 26.39 -80.12 15.73
C MET A 1 25.08 -79.42 15.44
N THR A 2 24.43 -79.89 14.43
CA THR A 2 23.14 -80.66 14.42
C THR A 2 21.94 -79.76 14.88
N ARG A 3 20.86 -79.56 14.20
CA ARG A 3 20.03 -80.21 13.19
C ARG A 3 18.89 -79.28 12.88
N THR A 4 18.62 -79.05 11.65
CA THR A 4 17.54 -79.58 10.78
C THR A 4 16.10 -79.10 11.09
N LEU A 5 15.56 -78.37 10.11
CA LEU A 5 14.33 -78.66 9.33
C LEU A 5 12.97 -78.81 10.07
N LEU A 6 12.05 -78.01 9.67
CA LEU A 6 10.87 -78.53 8.98
C LEU A 6 9.90 -77.40 8.54
N CYS A 7 9.58 -77.51 7.28
CA CYS A 7 8.53 -76.82 6.54
C CYS A 7 7.13 -77.01 7.16
N ALA A 8 6.23 -76.08 6.91
CA ALA A 8 4.97 -76.36 6.19
C ALA A 8 4.06 -75.12 6.21
N LEU A 9 3.83 -74.53 5.10
CA LEU A 9 2.57 -74.26 4.42
C LEU A 9 1.35 -73.93 5.33
N ALA A 10 0.93 -72.66 5.32
CA ALA A 10 -0.50 -72.36 5.38
C ALA A 10 -0.77 -71.03 4.66
N SER A 11 -1.54 -71.17 3.65
CA SER A 11 -1.99 -70.30 2.61
C SER A 11 -2.85 -69.10 3.06
N TRP A 12 -2.75 -67.99 2.34
CA TRP A 12 -3.83 -67.14 1.87
C TRP A 12 -4.85 -66.61 2.87
N LEU A 13 -4.76 -65.29 3.10
CA LEU A 13 -5.85 -64.32 3.03
C LEU A 13 -5.26 -62.93 3.16
N ALA A 14 -4.81 -62.40 2.00
CA ALA A 14 -4.50 -60.97 1.90
C ALA A 14 -5.81 -60.20 1.79
N SER A 15 -6.32 -59.75 2.96
CA SER A 15 -7.39 -58.78 3.03
C SER A 15 -6.84 -57.42 2.60
N TRP A 16 -7.29 -56.96 1.47
CA TRP A 16 -7.08 -55.61 0.95
C TRP A 16 -7.79 -54.63 1.85
N LEU A 17 -7.14 -54.14 2.89
CA LEU A 17 -7.55 -52.89 3.56
C LEU A 17 -7.07 -51.72 2.68
N VAL A 18 -7.94 -51.29 1.77
CA VAL A 18 -7.82 -50.00 1.11
C VAL A 18 -8.05 -48.96 2.21
N LEU A 19 -6.96 -48.46 2.82
CA LEU A 19 -7.00 -47.24 3.59
C LEU A 19 -7.41 -46.13 2.64
N ALA A 20 -8.69 -45.76 2.64
CA ALA A 20 -9.17 -44.53 2.09
C ALA A 20 -8.53 -43.39 2.92
N CYS A 21 -7.38 -42.89 2.48
CA CYS A 21 -6.86 -41.62 2.96
C CYS A 21 -7.94 -40.57 2.65
N PRO A 22 -8.53 -39.92 3.67
CA PRO A 22 -9.37 -38.78 3.41
C PRO A 22 -8.47 -37.76 2.68
N SER A 23 -8.82 -37.44 1.44
CA SER A 23 -8.24 -36.32 0.71
C SER A 23 -8.50 -35.07 1.57
N VAL A 24 -7.49 -34.64 2.32
CA VAL A 24 -7.53 -33.35 2.99
C VAL A 24 -7.63 -32.36 1.84
N ALA A 25 -8.83 -31.83 1.60
CA ALA A 25 -9.02 -30.73 0.69
C ALA A 25 -8.07 -29.63 1.17
N SER A 26 -6.99 -29.43 0.44
CA SER A 26 -6.07 -28.34 0.68
C SER A 26 -6.91 -27.08 0.53
N ALA A 27 -7.23 -26.43 1.65
CA ALA A 27 -7.85 -25.11 1.59
C ALA A 27 -6.91 -24.28 0.69
N ALA A 28 -7.46 -23.75 -0.42
CA ALA A 28 -6.70 -22.86 -1.28
C ALA A 28 -6.08 -21.79 -0.38
N ALA A 29 -4.77 -21.58 -0.53
CA ALA A 29 -4.08 -20.54 0.21
C ALA A 29 -4.84 -19.21 -0.02
N PRO A 30 -5.04 -18.39 1.01
CA PRO A 30 -5.75 -17.13 0.85
C PRO A 30 -5.07 -16.32 -0.27
N ASP A 31 -5.89 -15.74 -1.16
CA ASP A 31 -5.42 -14.88 -2.26
C ASP A 31 -4.95 -13.53 -1.71
N CYS A 32 -3.90 -13.56 -0.89
CA CYS A 32 -3.28 -12.36 -0.33
C CYS A 32 -2.47 -11.60 -1.39
N PRO A 33 -2.35 -10.28 -1.27
CA PRO A 33 -1.33 -9.55 -2.01
C PRO A 33 0.06 -10.13 -1.73
N PRO A 34 0.98 -10.07 -2.70
CA PRO A 34 2.36 -10.48 -2.47
C PRO A 34 2.93 -9.79 -1.21
N PRO A 35 3.76 -10.47 -0.41
CA PRO A 35 4.43 -9.83 0.72
C PRO A 35 5.35 -8.71 0.23
N SER A 36 5.57 -7.71 1.08
CA SER A 36 6.58 -6.68 0.80
C SER A 36 7.94 -7.32 0.58
N VAL A 37 8.60 -6.91 -0.49
CA VAL A 37 9.96 -7.38 -0.81
C VAL A 37 10.93 -6.69 0.16
N VAL A 38 11.78 -7.46 0.82
CA VAL A 38 12.92 -6.91 1.57
C VAL A 38 14.17 -7.12 0.72
N PRO A 39 14.75 -6.04 0.15
CA PRO A 39 15.89 -6.18 -0.75
C PRO A 39 17.15 -6.56 0.01
N THR A 40 18.00 -7.38 -0.61
CA THR A 40 19.34 -7.64 -0.10
C THR A 40 20.23 -6.40 -0.26
N ALA A 41 21.32 -6.33 0.51
CA ALA A 41 22.30 -5.24 0.36
C ALA A 41 22.88 -5.16 -1.06
N GLU A 42 23.03 -6.30 -1.73
CA GLU A 42 23.53 -6.42 -3.10
C GLU A 42 22.54 -5.81 -4.11
N GLN A 43 21.23 -6.10 -3.94
CA GLN A 43 20.18 -5.49 -4.75
C GLN A 43 20.12 -3.97 -4.55
N GLN A 44 20.18 -3.51 -3.30
CA GLN A 44 20.18 -2.07 -2.98
C GLN A 44 21.38 -1.36 -3.65
N GLN A 45 22.58 -1.94 -3.58
CA GLN A 45 23.75 -1.40 -4.24
C GLN A 45 23.62 -1.40 -5.77
N ALA A 46 23.04 -2.46 -6.35
CA ALA A 46 22.80 -2.52 -7.79
C ALA A 46 21.84 -1.41 -8.24
N TRP A 47 20.74 -1.20 -7.51
CA TRP A 47 19.78 -0.13 -7.78
C TRP A 47 20.38 1.26 -7.59
N ALA A 48 21.22 1.45 -6.58
CA ALA A 48 21.91 2.72 -6.37
C ALA A 48 22.86 3.06 -7.53
N ARG A 49 23.56 2.06 -8.10
CA ARG A 49 24.44 2.27 -9.26
C ARG A 49 23.69 2.60 -10.56
N SER A 50 22.46 2.11 -10.70
CA SER A 50 21.61 2.32 -11.89
C SER A 50 20.47 3.30 -11.65
N ALA A 51 20.50 4.03 -10.54
CA ALA A 51 19.44 4.96 -10.18
C ALA A 51 19.31 6.06 -11.24
N THR A 52 18.07 6.29 -11.66
CA THR A 52 17.71 7.36 -12.60
C THR A 52 16.77 8.35 -11.92
N ASP A 53 16.68 9.54 -12.43
CA ASP A 53 15.74 10.54 -11.93
C ASP A 53 14.31 10.10 -12.19
N ARG A 54 13.47 10.19 -11.16
CA ARG A 54 12.05 9.84 -11.18
C ARG A 54 11.27 10.90 -10.42
N GLY A 55 10.05 11.11 -10.84
CA GLY A 55 9.16 12.12 -10.26
C GLY A 55 9.53 13.55 -10.64
N PRO A 56 8.55 14.44 -10.61
CA PRO A 56 8.78 15.85 -10.85
C PRO A 56 9.55 16.49 -9.69
N LEU A 57 10.60 17.24 -10.03
CA LEU A 57 11.42 17.98 -9.07
C LEU A 57 11.60 19.42 -9.56
N TRP A 58 11.14 20.37 -8.76
CA TRP A 58 11.28 21.80 -9.04
C TRP A 58 12.23 22.44 -8.03
N ARG A 59 13.05 23.38 -8.49
CA ARG A 59 13.86 24.24 -7.66
C ARG A 59 13.18 25.61 -7.56
N LEU A 60 12.97 26.07 -6.35
CA LEU A 60 12.49 27.41 -6.05
C LEU A 60 13.65 28.20 -5.44
N THR A 61 13.93 29.39 -6.00
CA THR A 61 15.01 30.23 -5.47
C THR A 61 14.43 31.58 -5.05
N ARG A 62 14.75 32.00 -3.83
CA ARG A 62 14.40 33.29 -3.28
C ARG A 62 15.55 33.82 -2.42
N ASP A 63 15.96 35.06 -2.66
CA ASP A 63 17.01 35.75 -1.88
C ASP A 63 18.32 34.93 -1.75
N GLY A 64 18.73 34.28 -2.84
CA GLY A 64 19.93 33.44 -2.89
C GLY A 64 19.81 32.07 -2.21
N ARG A 65 18.64 31.74 -1.62
CA ARG A 65 18.35 30.43 -1.02
C ARG A 65 17.51 29.58 -1.97
N SER A 66 17.77 28.29 -1.96
CA SER A 66 17.02 27.33 -2.76
C SER A 66 16.21 26.39 -1.87
N SER A 67 15.00 26.09 -2.30
CA SER A 67 14.15 25.03 -1.79
C SER A 67 13.75 24.13 -2.95
N TYR A 68 13.35 22.92 -2.66
CA TYR A 68 12.96 21.96 -3.69
C TYR A 68 11.56 21.42 -3.38
N LEU A 69 10.73 21.35 -4.42
CA LEU A 69 9.42 20.69 -4.36
C LEU A 69 9.53 19.40 -5.17
N TYR A 70 9.26 18.27 -4.52
CA TYR A 70 9.32 16.96 -5.13
C TYR A 70 7.94 16.31 -5.10
N GLY A 71 7.41 15.98 -6.28
CA GLY A 71 6.16 15.22 -6.38
C GLY A 71 6.41 13.76 -6.04
N SER A 72 5.87 13.31 -4.92
CA SER A 72 6.01 11.95 -4.41
C SER A 72 4.83 11.06 -4.75
N LEU A 73 5.00 9.76 -4.56
CA LEU A 73 3.94 8.77 -4.54
C LEU A 73 4.00 7.99 -3.21
N HIS A 74 2.85 7.71 -2.63
CA HIS A 74 2.72 6.91 -1.40
C HIS A 74 3.00 5.42 -1.60
N VAL A 75 3.18 4.98 -2.83
CA VAL A 75 3.56 3.62 -3.20
C VAL A 75 4.69 3.65 -4.21
N GLY A 76 5.54 2.65 -4.19
CA GLY A 76 6.65 2.55 -5.13
C GLY A 76 7.06 1.12 -5.41
N ARG A 77 8.03 0.97 -6.30
CA ARG A 77 8.69 -0.30 -6.53
C ARG A 77 9.98 -0.38 -5.70
N PRO A 78 10.41 -1.57 -5.27
CA PRO A 78 11.66 -1.72 -4.51
C PRO A 78 12.87 -1.06 -5.18
N GLU A 79 12.99 -1.17 -6.50
CA GLU A 79 14.07 -0.57 -7.27
C GLU A 79 14.02 0.96 -7.37
N TRP A 80 12.92 1.58 -6.92
CA TRP A 80 12.80 3.04 -6.84
C TRP A 80 13.28 3.61 -5.49
N SER A 81 13.72 2.76 -4.58
CA SER A 81 14.25 3.18 -3.27
C SER A 81 15.56 3.99 -3.39
N ALA A 82 16.31 3.80 -4.48
CA ALA A 82 17.51 4.58 -4.73
C ALA A 82 17.14 5.88 -5.46
N PRO A 83 17.39 7.06 -4.85
CA PRO A 83 17.10 8.35 -5.47
C PRO A 83 18.03 8.60 -6.66
N GLY A 84 17.50 9.21 -7.72
CA GLY A 84 18.29 9.64 -8.87
C GLY A 84 19.23 10.81 -8.57
N PRO A 85 20.16 11.11 -9.50
CA PRO A 85 21.19 12.13 -9.28
C PRO A 85 20.65 13.52 -8.94
N ARG A 86 19.57 13.95 -9.58
CA ARG A 86 18.95 15.28 -9.33
C ARG A 86 18.38 15.39 -7.93
N LEU A 87 17.67 14.34 -7.47
CA LEU A 87 17.12 14.31 -6.11
C LEU A 87 18.25 14.23 -5.08
N GLN A 88 19.32 13.50 -5.36
CA GLN A 88 20.49 13.47 -4.49
C GLN A 88 21.17 14.83 -4.38
N ALA A 89 21.33 15.55 -5.50
CA ALA A 89 21.88 16.91 -5.50
C ALA A 89 20.99 17.89 -4.70
N ALA A 90 19.67 17.84 -4.92
CA ALA A 90 18.71 18.65 -4.16
C ALA A 90 18.79 18.34 -2.65
N TRP A 91 18.88 17.06 -2.30
CA TRP A 91 19.04 16.63 -0.93
C TRP A 91 20.31 17.18 -0.27
N ALA A 92 21.43 17.21 -1.01
CA ALA A 92 22.70 17.74 -0.50
C ALA A 92 22.68 19.26 -0.28
N GLU A 93 21.81 19.98 -1.00
CA GLU A 93 21.67 21.45 -0.90
C GLU A 93 20.65 21.89 0.17
N THR A 94 19.97 20.95 0.86
CA THR A 94 18.91 21.25 1.83
C THR A 94 19.26 20.73 3.23
N ASP A 95 18.77 21.41 4.25
CA ASP A 95 19.07 21.13 5.65
C ASP A 95 17.89 20.46 6.38
N ALA A 96 16.68 20.52 5.83
CA ALA A 96 15.46 20.01 6.44
C ALA A 96 14.55 19.36 5.39
N LEU A 97 13.64 18.51 5.84
CA LEU A 97 12.56 17.91 5.05
C LEU A 97 11.22 18.45 5.54
N ALA A 98 10.36 18.88 4.60
CA ALA A 98 8.95 19.10 4.86
C ALA A 98 8.12 17.97 4.22
N VAL A 99 7.16 17.43 4.93
CA VAL A 99 6.25 16.37 4.49
C VAL A 99 4.80 16.80 4.76
N GLU A 100 3.85 16.22 4.05
CA GLU A 100 2.43 16.50 4.29
C GLU A 100 2.09 16.20 5.74
N LEU A 101 2.32 14.97 6.17
CA LEU A 101 2.15 14.51 7.55
C LEU A 101 3.38 13.79 8.07
N ASP A 102 3.63 13.87 9.36
CA ASP A 102 4.50 12.92 10.02
C ASP A 102 3.68 11.68 10.44
N PRO A 103 4.00 10.47 9.91
CA PRO A 103 3.28 9.25 10.28
C PRO A 103 3.29 8.94 11.78
N GLN A 104 4.25 9.49 12.55
CA GLN A 104 4.28 9.32 14.01
C GLN A 104 3.11 10.03 14.71
N ASP A 105 2.57 11.08 14.09
CA ASP A 105 1.46 11.86 14.65
C ASP A 105 0.10 11.25 14.32
N VAL A 106 0.02 10.37 13.32
CA VAL A 106 -1.25 9.84 12.80
C VAL A 106 -1.99 9.00 13.85
N MET A 107 -1.32 8.02 14.44
CA MET A 107 -1.98 7.13 15.40
C MET A 107 -2.40 7.82 16.69
N PRO A 108 -1.56 8.70 17.31
CA PRO A 108 -1.99 9.51 18.44
C PRO A 108 -3.19 10.40 18.10
N ALA A 109 -3.16 11.12 16.99
CA ALA A 109 -4.24 12.01 16.58
C ALA A 109 -5.56 11.27 16.31
N LEU A 110 -5.51 10.09 15.68
CA LEU A 110 -6.69 9.23 15.46
C LEU A 110 -7.26 8.70 16.79
N ALA A 111 -6.41 8.45 17.79
CA ALA A 111 -6.86 8.00 19.10
C ALA A 111 -7.56 9.12 19.89
N GLU A 112 -7.11 10.37 19.71
CA GLU A 112 -7.66 11.57 20.35
C GLU A 112 -8.85 12.15 19.60
N SER A 113 -8.99 11.86 18.30
CA SER A 113 -10.09 12.37 17.48
C SER A 113 -11.44 11.89 18.01
N PRO A 114 -12.45 12.75 18.09
CA PRO A 114 -13.81 12.35 18.42
C PRO A 114 -14.23 11.27 17.43
N LYS A 115 -14.53 10.08 17.92
CA LYS A 115 -15.09 9.04 17.05
C LYS A 115 -16.38 9.58 16.47
N PRO A 116 -16.54 9.60 15.13
CA PRO A 116 -17.80 9.99 14.53
C PRO A 116 -18.91 9.19 15.18
N ALA A 117 -20.04 9.85 15.50
CA ALA A 117 -21.21 9.12 15.96
C ALA A 117 -21.47 7.97 14.97
N PRO A 118 -21.62 6.74 15.43
CA PRO A 118 -21.77 5.62 14.52
C PRO A 118 -23.01 5.87 13.68
N ALA A 119 -22.81 6.25 12.41
CA ALA A 119 -23.89 6.20 11.43
C ALA A 119 -24.47 4.80 11.48
N ALA A 120 -25.81 4.68 11.40
CA ALA A 120 -26.45 3.36 11.43
C ALA A 120 -25.72 2.40 10.49
N PRO A 121 -25.20 1.27 10.99
CA PRO A 121 -24.37 0.39 10.19
C PRO A 121 -25.18 -0.12 8.99
N ASP A 122 -24.63 0.06 7.80
CA ASP A 122 -25.13 -0.64 6.62
C ASP A 122 -24.54 -2.05 6.63
N PRO A 123 -25.34 -3.10 6.92
CA PRO A 123 -24.82 -4.46 7.02
C PRO A 123 -24.25 -4.98 5.69
N ALA A 124 -24.72 -4.47 4.54
CA ALA A 124 -24.22 -4.87 3.23
C ALA A 124 -22.84 -4.25 3.00
N LEU A 125 -22.69 -2.97 3.29
CA LEU A 125 -21.41 -2.27 3.16
C LEU A 125 -20.37 -2.83 4.14
N SER A 126 -20.76 -3.12 5.37
CA SER A 126 -19.88 -3.74 6.39
C SER A 126 -19.38 -5.12 5.95
N ARG A 127 -20.22 -5.94 5.33
CA ARG A 127 -19.79 -7.25 4.78
C ARG A 127 -18.80 -7.06 3.64
N ARG A 128 -19.07 -6.18 2.68
CA ARG A 128 -18.16 -5.89 1.56
C ARG A 128 -16.79 -5.41 2.06
N LEU A 129 -16.78 -4.53 3.06
CA LEU A 129 -15.55 -4.04 3.69
C LEU A 129 -14.77 -5.20 4.33
N ALA A 130 -15.43 -6.07 5.09
CA ALA A 130 -14.81 -7.24 5.72
C ALA A 130 -14.27 -8.23 4.68
N ASP A 131 -15.00 -8.46 3.59
CA ASP A 131 -14.55 -9.31 2.49
C ASP A 131 -13.30 -8.74 1.79
N GLN A 132 -13.25 -7.42 1.57
CA GLN A 132 -12.06 -6.78 1.02
C GLN A 132 -10.88 -6.83 2.02
N ALA A 133 -11.09 -6.58 3.30
CA ALA A 133 -10.06 -6.74 4.33
C ALA A 133 -9.47 -8.16 4.33
N LYS A 134 -10.33 -9.18 4.24
CA LYS A 134 -9.92 -10.58 4.13
C LYS A 134 -9.11 -10.85 2.86
N ARG A 135 -9.51 -10.31 1.70
CA ARG A 135 -8.76 -10.42 0.44
C ARG A 135 -7.39 -9.74 0.49
N GLN A 136 -7.25 -8.70 1.30
CA GLN A 136 -5.97 -8.04 1.56
C GLN A 136 -5.18 -8.70 2.72
N CYS A 137 -5.71 -9.77 3.31
CA CYS A 137 -5.14 -10.47 4.47
C CYS A 137 -4.85 -9.53 5.65
N LEU A 138 -5.71 -8.54 5.84
CA LEU A 138 -5.65 -7.66 7.00
C LEU A 138 -6.21 -8.38 8.23
N PRO A 139 -5.64 -8.15 9.42
CA PRO A 139 -6.21 -8.64 10.66
C PRO A 139 -7.65 -8.15 10.85
N GLU A 140 -8.48 -9.00 11.47
CA GLU A 140 -9.87 -8.64 11.78
C GLU A 140 -9.89 -7.38 12.67
N GLY A 141 -10.81 -6.48 12.39
CA GLY A 141 -11.01 -5.26 13.18
C GLY A 141 -10.08 -4.10 12.86
N VAL A 142 -9.00 -4.29 12.10
CA VAL A 142 -8.01 -3.21 11.84
C VAL A 142 -8.61 -1.99 11.14
N LEU A 143 -9.59 -2.18 10.28
CA LEU A 143 -10.26 -1.09 9.57
C LEU A 143 -11.35 -0.39 10.40
N GLN A 144 -11.87 -1.03 11.45
CA GLN A 144 -13.05 -0.54 12.18
C GLN A 144 -12.78 0.76 12.96
N SER A 145 -11.53 1.04 13.29
CA SER A 145 -11.11 2.26 14.00
C SER A 145 -10.87 3.44 13.05
N LEU A 146 -10.88 3.22 11.74
CA LEU A 146 -10.58 4.23 10.74
C LEU A 146 -11.85 4.88 10.18
N PRO A 147 -11.82 6.17 9.82
CA PRO A 147 -12.86 6.82 9.04
C PRO A 147 -13.07 6.13 7.66
N PRO A 148 -14.25 6.25 7.03
CA PRO A 148 -14.58 5.55 5.77
C PRO A 148 -13.56 5.74 4.65
N VAL A 149 -13.10 6.97 4.41
CA VAL A 149 -12.11 7.23 3.36
C VAL A 149 -10.77 6.59 3.70
N MET A 150 -10.35 6.60 4.97
CA MET A 150 -9.12 5.94 5.42
C MET A 150 -9.21 4.42 5.33
N GLN A 151 -10.39 3.83 5.54
CA GLN A 151 -10.63 2.40 5.30
C GLN A 151 -10.38 2.06 3.82
N LEU A 152 -10.94 2.86 2.92
CA LEU A 152 -10.78 2.70 1.48
C LEU A 152 -9.31 2.91 1.05
N ALA A 153 -8.66 3.97 1.52
CA ALA A 153 -7.26 4.26 1.24
C ALA A 153 -6.36 3.09 1.67
N THR A 154 -6.56 2.56 2.88
CA THR A 154 -5.81 1.41 3.38
C THR A 154 -5.96 0.18 2.47
N LEU A 155 -7.19 -0.15 2.06
CA LEU A 155 -7.44 -1.27 1.17
C LEU A 155 -6.80 -1.07 -0.21
N THR A 156 -6.89 0.15 -0.76
CA THR A 156 -6.31 0.51 -2.06
C THR A 156 -4.79 0.41 -2.04
N LEU A 157 -4.15 0.91 -0.98
CA LEU A 157 -2.70 0.83 -0.80
C LEU A 157 -2.23 -0.63 -0.63
N MET A 158 -3.00 -1.46 0.06
CA MET A 158 -2.68 -2.89 0.16
C MET A 158 -2.84 -3.61 -1.18
N ASP A 159 -3.89 -3.28 -1.95
CA ASP A 159 -4.14 -3.87 -3.27
C ASP A 159 -3.06 -3.48 -4.30
N ALA A 160 -2.38 -2.34 -4.11
CA ALA A 160 -1.29 -1.88 -4.97
C ALA A 160 -0.15 -2.91 -5.08
N ARG A 161 0.08 -3.74 -4.05
CA ARG A 161 1.07 -4.82 -4.10
C ARG A 161 0.81 -5.87 -5.17
N ARG A 162 -0.45 -6.04 -5.58
CA ARG A 162 -0.81 -6.95 -6.68
C ARG A 162 -0.30 -6.48 -8.05
N VAL A 163 0.04 -5.21 -8.14
CA VAL A 163 0.64 -4.61 -9.34
C VAL A 163 2.10 -4.19 -9.13
N GLY A 164 2.73 -4.70 -8.07
CA GLY A 164 4.14 -4.51 -7.77
C GLY A 164 4.47 -3.13 -7.18
N LEU A 165 3.48 -2.46 -6.59
CA LEU A 165 3.64 -1.19 -5.89
C LEU A 165 3.40 -1.40 -4.39
N ASP A 166 4.29 -0.91 -3.55
CA ASP A 166 4.23 -1.12 -2.11
C ASP A 166 4.43 0.20 -1.35
N THR A 167 3.69 0.40 -0.27
CA THR A 167 3.79 1.58 0.60
C THR A 167 5.15 1.72 1.26
N GLY A 168 5.84 0.61 1.54
CA GLY A 168 7.21 0.63 2.07
C GLY A 168 8.23 1.26 1.12
N TYR A 169 7.85 1.46 -0.15
CA TYR A 169 8.65 2.11 -1.19
C TYR A 169 8.02 3.41 -1.69
N GLY A 170 7.07 3.97 -0.96
CA GLY A 170 6.60 5.34 -1.16
C GLY A 170 7.75 6.33 -0.99
N GLN A 171 7.79 7.36 -1.83
CA GLN A 171 8.92 8.29 -1.81
C GLN A 171 8.94 9.16 -0.56
N ASP A 172 7.79 9.51 -0.06
CA ASP A 172 7.57 10.19 1.22
C ASP A 172 8.16 9.38 2.38
N VAL A 173 7.83 8.10 2.47
CA VAL A 173 8.34 7.18 3.52
C VAL A 173 9.87 7.04 3.43
N LEU A 174 10.42 6.88 2.23
CA LEU A 174 11.85 6.72 2.02
C LEU A 174 12.64 8.00 2.37
N LEU A 175 12.15 9.17 1.95
CA LEU A 175 12.78 10.45 2.28
C LEU A 175 12.70 10.76 3.76
N LEU A 176 11.56 10.46 4.40
CA LEU A 176 11.39 10.62 5.83
C LEU A 176 12.33 9.72 6.63
N ALA A 177 12.44 8.44 6.25
CA ALA A 177 13.37 7.51 6.87
C ALA A 177 14.82 8.00 6.75
N ARG A 178 15.19 8.52 5.58
CA ARG A 178 16.51 9.08 5.34
C ARG A 178 16.77 10.33 6.19
N ALA A 179 15.81 11.26 6.27
CA ALA A 179 15.93 12.46 7.09
C ALA A 179 16.19 12.11 8.56
N ARG A 180 15.42 11.15 9.08
CA ARG A 180 15.60 10.67 10.46
C ARG A 180 16.94 9.99 10.69
N GLN A 181 17.38 9.16 9.75
CA GLN A 181 18.68 8.50 9.81
C GLN A 181 19.85 9.49 9.80
N GLU A 182 19.72 10.58 9.04
CA GLU A 182 20.73 11.65 8.95
C GLU A 182 20.56 12.72 10.06
N GLY A 183 19.56 12.60 10.94
CA GLY A 183 19.26 13.58 12.00
C GLY A 183 18.79 14.94 11.46
N ARG A 184 18.22 14.98 10.26
CA ARG A 184 17.67 16.22 9.68
C ARG A 184 16.35 16.58 10.31
N PRO A 185 16.07 17.87 10.55
CA PRO A 185 14.75 18.34 10.96
C PRO A 185 13.66 17.90 9.95
N VAL A 186 12.54 17.44 10.49
CA VAL A 186 11.34 17.11 9.72
C VAL A 186 10.22 18.04 10.17
N HIS A 187 9.50 18.62 9.22
CA HIS A 187 8.38 19.51 9.45
C HIS A 187 7.13 18.95 8.76
N ALA A 188 6.07 18.71 9.51
CA ALA A 188 4.75 18.45 8.94
C ALA A 188 4.14 19.77 8.45
N LEU A 189 3.58 19.77 7.24
CA LEU A 189 2.90 20.92 6.64
C LEU A 189 1.44 21.01 7.07
N GLU A 190 0.85 19.87 7.42
CA GLU A 190 -0.54 19.72 7.83
C GLU A 190 -0.63 18.94 9.13
N THR A 191 -1.69 19.17 9.87
CA THR A 191 -2.09 18.29 10.96
C THR A 191 -2.96 17.15 10.43
N VAL A 192 -3.02 16.05 11.16
CA VAL A 192 -3.92 14.92 10.83
C VAL A 192 -5.37 15.37 10.70
N SER A 193 -5.81 16.31 11.56
CA SER A 193 -7.17 16.85 11.54
C SER A 193 -7.45 17.64 10.27
N GLU A 194 -6.50 18.45 9.81
CA GLU A 194 -6.63 19.22 8.55
C GLU A 194 -6.71 18.29 7.36
N GLN A 195 -5.83 17.29 7.26
CA GLN A 195 -5.85 16.34 6.16
C GLN A 195 -7.14 15.51 6.15
N LEU A 196 -7.57 14.99 7.31
CA LEU A 196 -8.84 14.25 7.38
C LEU A 196 -10.03 15.14 7.00
N GLY A 197 -10.05 16.40 7.46
CA GLY A 197 -11.10 17.36 7.08
C GLY A 197 -11.12 17.68 5.60
N ALA A 198 -9.98 17.59 4.90
CA ALA A 198 -9.91 17.81 3.46
C ALA A 198 -10.40 16.62 2.63
N ILE A 199 -10.20 15.38 3.10
CA ILE A 199 -10.50 14.16 2.33
C ILE A 199 -11.81 13.46 2.75
N GLU A 200 -12.21 13.58 4.01
CA GLU A 200 -13.41 12.92 4.54
C GLU A 200 -14.64 13.80 4.30
N PRO A 201 -15.68 13.33 3.59
CA PRO A 201 -16.91 14.10 3.42
C PRO A 201 -17.58 14.40 4.77
N GLU A 202 -18.02 15.66 4.96
CA GLU A 202 -18.75 16.06 6.16
C GLU A 202 -20.11 15.34 6.28
N ASP A 203 -20.75 15.07 5.13
CA ASP A 203 -22.00 14.31 5.10
C ASP A 203 -21.76 12.81 5.21
N PRO A 204 -22.25 12.15 6.27
CA PRO A 204 -22.10 10.71 6.45
C PRO A 204 -22.70 9.87 5.30
N ALA A 205 -23.73 10.36 4.60
CA ALA A 205 -24.29 9.67 3.46
C ALA A 205 -23.32 9.71 2.27
N GLN A 206 -22.67 10.83 2.06
CA GLN A 206 -21.64 10.98 1.04
C GLN A 206 -20.39 10.14 1.36
N ALA A 207 -19.92 10.14 2.59
CA ALA A 207 -18.81 9.28 3.02
C ALA A 207 -19.10 7.79 2.76
N ARG A 208 -20.32 7.34 3.03
CA ARG A 208 -20.76 5.98 2.70
C ARG A 208 -20.81 5.72 1.19
N ALA A 209 -21.24 6.70 0.40
CA ALA A 209 -21.28 6.57 -1.06
C ALA A 209 -19.86 6.44 -1.63
N VAL A 210 -18.92 7.26 -1.19
CA VAL A 210 -17.49 7.17 -1.56
C VAL A 210 -16.91 5.80 -1.22
N LEU A 211 -17.16 5.32 0.01
CA LEU A 211 -16.73 3.99 0.41
C LEU A 211 -17.35 2.88 -0.44
N ALA A 212 -18.66 2.97 -0.74
CA ALA A 212 -19.35 1.97 -1.56
C ALA A 212 -18.83 1.91 -3.00
N ASP A 213 -18.51 3.06 -3.58
CA ASP A 213 -17.97 3.17 -4.93
C ASP A 213 -16.52 2.66 -4.99
N GLY A 214 -15.67 3.08 -4.07
CA GLY A 214 -14.31 2.60 -3.99
C GLY A 214 -14.21 1.09 -3.72
N LEU A 215 -15.10 0.53 -2.89
CA LEU A 215 -15.18 -0.93 -2.72
C LEU A 215 -15.58 -1.63 -4.03
N ARG A 216 -16.45 -1.04 -4.85
CA ARG A 216 -16.80 -1.59 -6.17
C ARG A 216 -15.59 -1.62 -7.10
N ASP A 217 -14.76 -0.60 -7.07
CA ASP A 217 -13.53 -0.56 -7.88
C ASP A 217 -12.51 -1.60 -7.41
N LEU A 218 -12.37 -1.81 -6.08
CA LEU A 218 -11.55 -2.88 -5.52
C LEU A 218 -12.07 -4.27 -5.89
N GLU A 219 -13.39 -4.51 -5.80
CA GLU A 219 -14.04 -5.78 -6.17
C GLU A 219 -13.81 -6.14 -7.63
N THR A 220 -13.80 -5.15 -8.50
CA THR A 220 -13.60 -5.30 -9.95
C THR A 220 -12.17 -5.07 -10.41
N SER A 221 -11.26 -4.72 -9.50
CA SER A 221 -9.84 -4.40 -9.78
C SER A 221 -9.64 -3.23 -10.76
N ARG A 222 -10.64 -2.36 -10.90
CA ARG A 222 -10.63 -1.25 -11.87
C ARG A 222 -9.60 -0.18 -11.54
N GLN A 223 -9.21 -0.01 -10.26
CA GLN A 223 -8.22 0.95 -9.82
C GLN A 223 -6.78 0.57 -10.19
N ARG A 224 -6.50 -0.69 -10.56
CA ARG A 224 -5.12 -1.18 -10.79
C ARG A 224 -4.48 -0.59 -12.03
N GLU A 225 -5.21 -0.55 -13.14
CA GLU A 225 -4.66 0.02 -14.39
C GLU A 225 -4.35 1.51 -14.26
N PRO A 226 -5.28 2.38 -13.78
CA PRO A 226 -4.96 3.78 -13.51
C PRO A 226 -3.78 3.98 -12.57
N LEU A 227 -3.68 3.19 -11.49
CA LEU A 227 -2.56 3.25 -10.56
C LEU A 227 -1.22 2.90 -11.23
N GLN A 228 -1.17 1.83 -12.02
CA GLN A 228 0.02 1.46 -12.79
C GLN A 228 0.41 2.55 -13.80
N ARG A 229 -0.57 3.14 -14.47
CA ARG A 229 -0.36 4.23 -15.43
C ARG A 229 0.21 5.47 -14.74
N LEU A 230 -0.36 5.85 -13.58
CA LEU A 230 0.14 6.95 -12.75
C LEU A 230 1.59 6.70 -12.32
N ALA A 231 1.86 5.54 -11.75
CA ALA A 231 3.19 5.16 -11.29
C ALA A 231 4.22 5.13 -12.44
N ALA A 232 3.82 4.66 -13.62
CA ALA A 232 4.67 4.67 -14.79
C ALA A 232 4.93 6.09 -15.33
N ALA A 233 3.93 6.98 -15.32
CA ALA A 233 4.09 8.38 -15.70
C ALA A 233 5.04 9.10 -14.73
N TRP A 234 4.84 8.89 -13.44
CA TRP A 234 5.71 9.43 -12.40
C TRP A 234 7.16 8.93 -12.55
N ALA A 235 7.36 7.64 -12.76
CA ALA A 235 8.69 7.05 -12.90
C ALA A 235 9.49 7.61 -14.11
N ARG A 236 8.79 8.12 -15.13
CA ARG A 236 9.39 8.78 -16.29
C ARG A 236 9.42 10.30 -16.17
N SER A 237 8.92 10.86 -15.06
CA SER A 237 8.73 12.33 -14.91
C SER A 237 7.90 12.93 -16.05
N ASP A 238 6.88 12.20 -16.52
CA ASP A 238 6.01 12.61 -17.63
C ASP A 238 4.98 13.62 -17.13
N LEU A 239 5.39 14.89 -17.06
CA LEU A 239 4.55 15.98 -16.55
C LEU A 239 3.27 16.16 -17.38
N GLY A 240 3.30 15.89 -18.69
CA GLY A 240 2.13 15.99 -19.55
C GLY A 240 1.06 14.97 -19.17
N LEU A 241 1.46 13.72 -19.02
CA LEU A 241 0.54 12.65 -18.60
C LEU A 241 0.05 12.83 -17.15
N LEU A 242 0.91 13.33 -16.25
CA LEU A 242 0.54 13.63 -14.87
C LEU A 242 -0.46 14.79 -14.81
N ALA A 243 -0.26 15.87 -15.57
CA ALA A 243 -1.19 17.00 -15.64
C ALA A 243 -2.55 16.60 -16.22
N ASP A 244 -2.59 15.60 -17.09
CA ASP A 244 -3.84 15.09 -17.69
C ASP A 244 -4.52 13.99 -16.86
N TYR A 245 -4.01 13.72 -15.64
CA TYR A 245 -4.53 12.71 -14.71
C TYR A 245 -6.05 12.75 -14.51
N PRO A 246 -6.69 13.89 -14.27
CA PRO A 246 -8.13 13.94 -14.06
C PRO A 246 -8.96 13.43 -15.27
N ARG A 247 -8.42 13.53 -16.49
CA ARG A 247 -9.12 13.10 -17.70
C ARG A 247 -9.08 11.61 -17.93
N TRP A 248 -7.95 10.97 -17.62
CA TRP A 248 -7.78 9.55 -17.92
C TRP A 248 -8.00 8.64 -16.70
N CYS A 249 -7.79 9.12 -15.45
CA CYS A 249 -8.00 8.31 -14.26
C CYS A 249 -9.47 7.99 -14.02
N ARG A 250 -10.35 8.96 -14.15
CA ARG A 250 -11.76 8.87 -13.73
C ARG A 250 -11.93 8.42 -12.28
N CYS A 251 -10.84 8.44 -11.49
CA CYS A 251 -10.80 8.01 -10.10
C CYS A 251 -11.06 9.16 -9.13
N ALA A 252 -11.01 10.38 -9.62
CA ALA A 252 -11.28 11.61 -8.90
C ALA A 252 -12.64 12.23 -9.29
N ASP A 253 -13.58 11.42 -9.73
CA ASP A 253 -14.89 11.90 -10.24
C ASP A 253 -15.91 12.08 -9.09
N THR A 254 -15.43 12.58 -7.94
CA THR A 254 -16.30 12.94 -6.83
C THR A 254 -16.81 14.37 -6.99
N PRO A 255 -18.02 14.71 -6.48
CA PRO A 255 -18.53 16.08 -6.49
C PRO A 255 -17.61 17.09 -5.82
N GLN A 256 -16.82 16.68 -4.81
CA GLN A 256 -15.87 17.54 -4.11
C GLN A 256 -14.64 17.89 -4.96
N GLU A 257 -14.17 16.98 -5.80
CA GLU A 257 -13.03 17.23 -6.68
C GLU A 257 -13.41 18.01 -7.93
N ARG A 258 -14.72 18.20 -8.20
CA ARG A 258 -15.25 19.01 -9.29
C ARG A 258 -15.60 20.44 -8.89
N ALA A 259 -15.59 20.76 -7.60
CA ALA A 259 -15.89 22.08 -7.05
C ALA A 259 -14.61 22.89 -6.84
#